data_b7ca88c13c5e52148ab90677c003bb23
#
_entry.id   b7ca88c13c5e52148ab90677c003bb23
#
_cell.length_a   1.000
_cell.length_b   1.000
_cell.length_c   1.000
_cell.angle_alpha   90.00
_cell.angle_beta   90.00
_cell.angle_gamma   90.00
#
_symmetry.space_group_name_H-M   'P 1'
#
loop_
_entity.id
_entity.type
_entity.pdbx_description
1 polymer ?
#
loop_
_entity_poly.entity_id
_entity_poly.type
_entity_poly.pdbx_seq_one_letter_code
_entity_poly.pdbx_strand_id
1 'polypeptide(L)'
;MRRWLVTLTILAWFGTAAAAQPVRVSVLVDFDPNSSAQTVVVESIAADKNGMIYACDRVSGSVWRIDPKVPKLVVVGKVQEREIDGKKALAAVSGIVFNQQGDLFLTAGGFKEVLRIRASELNAEKPGAAQTFATDTEGANGIAFDKQGNLYVTGGRNGKIYRTGPEGGKAEGWAQIELHTRTLADGKTQQAIPANGIVFNAQATTLYVADTARGAIWKVPLGSDGKAGKPVLMTQSPLLEGADGPAFDPKGNLWVAANERNAVVSVTPDGKTQDIQKNGSQGPLEFPTSVIFIGDTAYVSNFDTPRRDNLAADGKTSLDGIGASIIKIEP
;
A
#
# COMPACT_ATOMS: atom_id res chain seq x y z
N MET A 1 20.44 69.55 -27.54
CA MET A 1 19.91 68.18 -27.56
C MET A 1 20.25 67.49 -26.24
N ARG A 2 19.28 67.38 -25.31
CA ARG A 2 19.48 66.69 -24.02
C ARG A 2 19.04 65.24 -24.17
N ARG A 3 19.95 64.26 -23.99
CA ARG A 3 19.64 62.82 -23.95
C ARG A 3 19.21 62.46 -22.54
N TRP A 4 18.00 61.90 -22.38
CA TRP A 4 17.52 61.27 -21.15
C TRP A 4 17.95 59.81 -21.15
N LEU A 5 18.74 59.39 -20.16
CA LEU A 5 18.99 57.97 -19.85
C LEU A 5 17.83 57.47 -18.99
N VAL A 6 17.10 56.50 -19.47
CA VAL A 6 16.13 55.73 -18.68
C VAL A 6 16.84 54.52 -18.11
N THR A 7 17.04 54.53 -16.82
CA THR A 7 17.57 53.35 -16.10
C THR A 7 16.43 52.41 -15.78
N LEU A 8 16.44 51.23 -16.40
CA LEU A 8 15.46 50.16 -16.11
C LEU A 8 15.98 49.38 -14.90
N THR A 9 15.34 49.51 -13.75
CA THR A 9 15.63 48.69 -12.55
C THR A 9 14.78 47.41 -12.62
N ILE A 10 15.43 46.29 -12.91
CA ILE A 10 14.78 44.96 -12.84
C ILE A 10 14.78 44.52 -11.38
N LEU A 11 13.61 44.52 -10.72
CA LEU A 11 13.42 43.88 -9.44
C LEU A 11 13.30 42.38 -9.68
N ALA A 12 14.34 41.62 -9.36
CA ALA A 12 14.27 40.16 -9.28
C ALA A 12 13.53 39.78 -7.99
N TRP A 13 12.33 39.25 -8.15
CA TRP A 13 11.61 38.57 -7.06
C TRP A 13 12.25 37.20 -6.82
N PHE A 14 13.07 37.10 -5.80
CA PHE A 14 13.48 35.81 -5.24
C PHE A 14 12.34 35.31 -4.36
N GLY A 15 11.47 34.48 -4.91
CA GLY A 15 10.53 33.69 -4.12
C GLY A 15 11.34 32.71 -3.25
N THR A 16 11.38 32.95 -1.95
CA THR A 16 11.88 31.94 -1.00
C THR A 16 10.94 30.74 -1.06
N ALA A 17 11.40 29.61 -1.60
CA ALA A 17 10.70 28.35 -1.43
C ALA A 17 10.53 28.13 0.09
N ALA A 18 9.29 28.13 0.57
CA ALA A 18 9.01 27.78 1.96
C ALA A 18 9.56 26.37 2.19
N ALA A 19 10.51 26.22 3.11
CA ALA A 19 10.98 24.92 3.52
C ALA A 19 9.77 24.12 4.04
N ALA A 20 9.57 22.91 3.51
CA ALA A 20 8.53 22.02 4.01
C ALA A 20 8.71 21.85 5.52
N GLN A 21 7.63 22.02 6.30
CA GLN A 21 7.68 21.80 7.74
C GLN A 21 8.06 20.32 7.98
N PRO A 22 8.97 20.05 8.92
CA PRO A 22 9.33 18.67 9.22
C PRO A 22 8.10 17.90 9.74
N VAL A 23 7.83 16.75 9.16
CA VAL A 23 6.76 15.87 9.62
C VAL A 23 7.11 15.27 10.98
N ARG A 24 6.11 15.05 11.83
CA ARG A 24 6.28 14.31 13.08
C ARG A 24 5.98 12.83 12.80
N VAL A 25 6.93 11.97 13.16
CA VAL A 25 6.81 10.52 12.98
C VAL A 25 6.82 9.82 14.34
N SER A 26 5.89 8.89 14.54
CA SER A 26 5.79 8.11 15.78
C SER A 26 5.23 6.72 15.51
N VAL A 27 5.59 5.74 16.34
CA VAL A 27 4.97 4.42 16.36
C VAL A 27 3.58 4.55 16.98
N LEU A 28 2.54 4.17 16.24
CA LEU A 28 1.18 4.10 16.77
C LEU A 28 0.92 2.78 17.49
N VAL A 29 1.30 1.69 16.84
CA VAL A 29 1.14 0.33 17.35
C VAL A 29 2.35 -0.48 16.91
N ASP A 30 2.91 -1.20 17.87
CA ASP A 30 3.83 -2.30 17.66
C ASP A 30 3.02 -3.61 17.89
N PHE A 31 2.97 -4.47 16.89
CA PHE A 31 2.18 -5.71 16.99
C PHE A 31 2.89 -6.81 17.77
N ASP A 32 4.20 -6.70 17.92
CA ASP A 32 5.03 -7.73 18.54
C ASP A 32 6.18 -7.16 19.37
N PRO A 33 5.88 -6.33 20.40
CA PRO A 33 6.89 -5.55 21.14
C PRO A 33 7.89 -6.39 21.95
N ASN A 34 7.68 -7.69 22.03
CA ASN A 34 8.52 -8.59 22.84
C ASN A 34 9.28 -9.64 22.01
N SER A 35 9.21 -9.56 20.69
CA SER A 35 9.82 -10.55 19.80
C SER A 35 10.69 -9.89 18.74
N SER A 36 11.93 -10.38 18.61
CA SER A 36 12.80 -10.11 17.48
C SER A 36 12.57 -11.09 16.32
N ALA A 37 11.69 -12.08 16.48
CA ALA A 37 11.28 -13.00 15.43
C ALA A 37 10.03 -12.44 14.75
N GLN A 38 9.95 -12.50 13.43
CA GLN A 38 8.79 -12.08 12.67
C GLN A 38 7.59 -13.02 12.91
N THR A 39 6.93 -12.88 14.06
CA THR A 39 5.78 -13.70 14.48
C THR A 39 4.46 -13.13 13.98
N VAL A 40 4.41 -11.85 13.72
CA VAL A 40 3.29 -11.12 13.14
C VAL A 40 3.74 -10.46 11.83
N VAL A 41 2.89 -10.50 10.83
CA VAL A 41 3.16 -9.87 9.53
C VAL A 41 1.94 -9.09 9.06
N VAL A 42 2.06 -7.78 8.97
CA VAL A 42 1.02 -6.87 8.49
C VAL A 42 1.49 -6.20 7.20
N GLU A 43 0.87 -6.54 6.07
CA GLU A 43 1.25 -5.95 4.79
C GLU A 43 0.46 -4.67 4.46
N SER A 44 -0.83 -4.64 4.79
CA SER A 44 -1.68 -3.50 4.46
C SER A 44 -2.63 -3.16 5.59
N ILE A 45 -3.03 -1.90 5.63
CA ILE A 45 -4.01 -1.35 6.57
C ILE A 45 -5.11 -0.61 5.80
N ALA A 46 -6.30 -0.52 6.41
CA ALA A 46 -7.42 0.26 5.90
C ALA A 46 -8.09 1.05 7.03
N ALA A 47 -8.74 2.16 6.69
CA ALA A 47 -9.56 2.89 7.65
C ALA A 47 -11.05 2.77 7.29
N ASP A 48 -11.90 2.62 8.31
CA ASP A 48 -13.34 2.76 8.13
C ASP A 48 -13.78 4.23 8.13
N LYS A 49 -15.06 4.48 7.85
CA LYS A 49 -15.64 5.83 7.83
C LYS A 49 -15.59 6.57 9.17
N ASN A 50 -15.36 5.87 10.28
CA ASN A 50 -15.23 6.44 11.61
C ASN A 50 -13.77 6.73 11.99
N GLY A 51 -12.82 6.43 11.09
CA GLY A 51 -11.40 6.60 11.32
C GLY A 51 -10.76 5.51 12.17
N MET A 52 -11.42 4.35 12.34
CA MET A 52 -10.80 3.17 12.93
C MET A 52 -9.90 2.51 11.90
N ILE A 53 -8.69 2.11 12.30
CA ILE A 53 -7.73 1.42 11.45
C ILE A 53 -7.94 -0.09 11.60
N TYR A 54 -7.83 -0.80 10.48
CA TYR A 54 -7.89 -2.26 10.45
C TYR A 54 -6.63 -2.81 9.82
N ALA A 55 -6.16 -3.91 10.39
CA ALA A 55 -4.99 -4.65 9.93
C ALA A 55 -5.29 -6.15 9.96
N CYS A 56 -4.64 -6.92 9.09
CA CYS A 56 -4.74 -8.38 9.10
C CYS A 56 -3.34 -8.99 9.21
N ASP A 57 -3.16 -9.86 10.20
CA ASP A 57 -1.95 -10.67 10.32
C ASP A 57 -1.96 -11.80 9.29
N ARG A 58 -0.97 -11.82 8.44
CA ARG A 58 -0.80 -12.86 7.41
C ARG A 58 -0.51 -14.24 7.97
N VAL A 59 0.06 -14.30 9.17
CA VAL A 59 0.47 -15.55 9.83
C VAL A 59 -0.71 -16.20 10.52
N SER A 60 -1.35 -15.47 11.44
CA SER A 60 -2.48 -16.01 12.21
C SER A 60 -3.83 -15.83 11.50
N GLY A 61 -3.95 -14.90 10.55
CA GLY A 61 -5.23 -14.51 9.93
C GLY A 61 -6.12 -13.67 10.84
N SER A 62 -5.61 -13.16 11.97
CA SER A 62 -6.37 -12.29 12.86
C SER A 62 -6.58 -10.93 12.23
N VAL A 63 -7.84 -10.44 12.25
CA VAL A 63 -8.17 -9.08 11.80
C VAL A 63 -8.38 -8.22 13.04
N TRP A 64 -7.56 -7.18 13.17
CA TRP A 64 -7.62 -6.22 14.27
C TRP A 64 -8.31 -4.93 13.85
N ARG A 65 -9.02 -4.34 14.80
CA ARG A 65 -9.46 -2.95 14.78
C ARG A 65 -8.68 -2.17 15.81
N ILE A 66 -8.24 -0.97 15.44
CA ILE A 66 -7.38 -0.09 16.23
C ILE A 66 -7.97 1.31 16.21
N ASP A 67 -8.23 1.88 17.38
CA ASP A 67 -8.56 3.30 17.52
C ASP A 67 -7.25 4.09 17.55
N PRO A 68 -6.98 4.98 16.56
CA PRO A 68 -5.73 5.74 16.54
C PRO A 68 -5.59 6.74 17.68
N LYS A 69 -6.66 7.03 18.44
CA LYS A 69 -6.63 7.89 19.63
C LYS A 69 -6.27 7.12 20.90
N VAL A 70 -6.64 5.84 20.95
CA VAL A 70 -6.38 4.93 22.07
C VAL A 70 -5.93 3.61 21.46
N PRO A 71 -4.67 3.52 20.97
CA PRO A 71 -4.22 2.39 20.18
C PRO A 71 -4.21 1.10 21.01
N LYS A 72 -5.19 0.25 20.72
CA LYS A 72 -5.36 -1.07 21.31
C LYS A 72 -5.77 -2.04 20.22
N LEU A 73 -5.13 -3.19 20.18
CA LEU A 73 -5.48 -4.28 19.27
C LEU A 73 -6.75 -4.98 19.75
N VAL A 74 -7.81 -4.90 18.94
CA VAL A 74 -9.07 -5.59 19.20
C VAL A 74 -9.37 -6.54 18.06
N VAL A 75 -9.35 -7.84 18.29
CA VAL A 75 -9.70 -8.84 17.26
C VAL A 75 -11.19 -8.70 16.93
N VAL A 76 -11.52 -8.48 15.67
CA VAL A 76 -12.90 -8.29 15.18
C VAL A 76 -13.25 -9.22 14.03
N GLY A 77 -12.28 -9.95 13.50
CA GLY A 77 -12.48 -10.89 12.40
C GLY A 77 -11.36 -11.91 12.31
N LYS A 78 -11.57 -12.93 11.48
CA LYS A 78 -10.63 -14.02 11.28
C LYS A 78 -10.63 -14.49 9.84
N VAL A 79 -9.45 -14.57 9.24
CA VAL A 79 -9.18 -15.33 8.02
C VAL A 79 -8.69 -16.71 8.41
N GLN A 80 -9.43 -17.73 8.02
CA GLN A 80 -9.11 -19.12 8.42
C GLN A 80 -8.11 -19.74 7.46
N GLU A 81 -7.23 -20.58 8.00
CA GLU A 81 -6.44 -21.52 7.21
C GLU A 81 -7.37 -22.47 6.45
N ARG A 82 -6.92 -22.92 5.29
CA ARG A 82 -7.62 -23.92 4.49
C ARG A 82 -6.70 -25.09 4.17
N GLU A 83 -7.30 -26.21 3.86
CA GLU A 83 -6.59 -27.32 3.25
C GLU A 83 -6.74 -27.21 1.73
N ILE A 84 -5.62 -27.14 1.01
CA ILE A 84 -5.55 -27.12 -0.45
C ILE A 84 -4.61 -28.23 -0.87
N ASP A 85 -5.08 -29.17 -1.68
CA ASP A 85 -4.31 -30.33 -2.14
C ASP A 85 -3.67 -31.14 -0.99
N GLY A 86 -4.42 -31.32 0.11
CA GLY A 86 -3.98 -32.07 1.29
C GLY A 86 -2.92 -31.36 2.14
N LYS A 87 -2.69 -30.06 1.92
CA LYS A 87 -1.73 -29.26 2.69
C LYS A 87 -2.41 -28.04 3.29
N LYS A 88 -2.00 -27.69 4.51
CA LYS A 88 -2.39 -26.42 5.12
C LYS A 88 -1.89 -25.25 4.27
N ALA A 89 -2.79 -24.36 3.90
CA ALA A 89 -2.52 -23.14 3.17
C ALA A 89 -2.95 -21.92 3.99
N LEU A 90 -2.08 -20.92 4.05
CA LEU A 90 -2.39 -19.61 4.59
C LEU A 90 -2.98 -18.73 3.48
N ALA A 91 -3.87 -17.84 3.84
CA ALA A 91 -4.43 -16.87 2.90
C ALA A 91 -3.38 -15.95 2.28
N ALA A 92 -2.29 -15.69 3.01
CA ALA A 92 -1.26 -14.72 2.64
C ALA A 92 -1.88 -13.37 2.26
N VAL A 93 -2.63 -12.79 3.21
CA VAL A 93 -3.34 -11.51 3.02
C VAL A 93 -2.35 -10.40 2.71
N SER A 94 -2.58 -9.67 1.62
CA SER A 94 -1.72 -8.54 1.20
C SER A 94 -2.49 -7.22 1.19
N GLY A 95 -3.58 -7.11 0.45
CA GLY A 95 -4.40 -5.91 0.38
C GLY A 95 -5.63 -5.98 1.28
N ILE A 96 -6.02 -4.83 1.84
CA ILE A 96 -7.21 -4.70 2.67
C ILE A 96 -7.93 -3.39 2.32
N VAL A 97 -9.28 -3.42 2.20
CA VAL A 97 -10.07 -2.23 1.85
C VAL A 97 -11.52 -2.37 2.33
N PHE A 98 -12.15 -1.25 2.62
CA PHE A 98 -13.61 -1.18 2.86
C PHE A 98 -14.37 -0.81 1.60
N ASN A 99 -15.55 -1.40 1.40
CA ASN A 99 -16.53 -0.87 0.45
C ASN A 99 -17.38 0.24 1.11
N GLN A 100 -18.28 0.84 0.34
CA GLN A 100 -19.17 1.91 0.83
C GLN A 100 -20.15 1.44 1.91
N GLN A 101 -20.49 0.15 1.94
CA GLN A 101 -21.38 -0.47 2.92
C GLN A 101 -20.67 -0.74 4.26
N GLY A 102 -19.35 -0.63 4.29
CA GLY A 102 -18.52 -0.90 5.46
C GLY A 102 -18.11 -2.38 5.59
N ASP A 103 -18.31 -3.19 4.57
CA ASP A 103 -17.76 -4.54 4.50
C ASP A 103 -16.25 -4.46 4.26
N LEU A 104 -15.50 -5.31 4.92
CA LEU A 104 -14.06 -5.41 4.80
C LEU A 104 -13.68 -6.49 3.77
N PHE A 105 -12.83 -6.13 2.82
CA PHE A 105 -12.32 -7.03 1.81
C PHE A 105 -10.81 -7.22 1.96
N LEU A 106 -10.35 -8.45 1.74
CA LEU A 106 -8.97 -8.85 1.89
C LEU A 106 -8.54 -9.68 0.69
N THR A 107 -7.41 -9.35 0.08
CA THR A 107 -6.81 -10.23 -0.92
C THR A 107 -6.18 -11.44 -0.23
N ALA A 108 -6.41 -12.61 -0.77
CA ALA A 108 -5.89 -13.88 -0.26
C ALA A 108 -5.06 -14.57 -1.36
N GLY A 109 -3.83 -14.11 -1.55
CA GLY A 109 -2.95 -14.58 -2.62
C GLY A 109 -2.69 -16.08 -2.57
N GLY A 110 -2.62 -16.66 -1.37
CA GLY A 110 -2.47 -18.10 -1.16
C GLY A 110 -3.67 -18.93 -1.61
N PHE A 111 -4.86 -18.32 -1.67
CA PHE A 111 -6.10 -18.96 -2.12
C PHE A 111 -6.48 -18.56 -3.55
N LYS A 112 -5.80 -17.57 -4.14
CA LYS A 112 -6.16 -16.92 -5.42
C LYS A 112 -7.57 -16.31 -5.39
N GLU A 113 -7.92 -15.70 -4.25
CA GLU A 113 -9.26 -15.20 -3.94
C GLU A 113 -9.21 -13.78 -3.34
N VAL A 114 -10.38 -13.16 -3.33
CA VAL A 114 -10.70 -12.05 -2.43
C VAL A 114 -11.72 -12.55 -1.42
N LEU A 115 -11.47 -12.24 -0.16
CA LEU A 115 -12.35 -12.59 0.96
C LEU A 115 -13.10 -11.35 1.43
N ARG A 116 -14.26 -11.56 2.06
CA ARG A 116 -15.09 -10.50 2.66
C ARG A 116 -15.49 -10.87 4.08
N ILE A 117 -15.46 -9.89 4.98
CA ILE A 117 -16.14 -9.90 6.27
C ILE A 117 -17.19 -8.78 6.22
N ARG A 118 -18.47 -9.12 6.45
CA ARG A 118 -19.52 -8.11 6.44
C ARG A 118 -19.37 -7.13 7.59
N ALA A 119 -19.83 -5.89 7.41
CA ALA A 119 -19.78 -4.85 8.45
C ALA A 119 -20.43 -5.30 9.77
N SER A 120 -21.55 -6.02 9.69
CA SER A 120 -22.25 -6.57 10.87
C SER A 120 -21.51 -7.69 11.60
N GLU A 121 -20.50 -8.28 10.95
CA GLU A 121 -19.69 -9.39 11.46
C GLU A 121 -18.33 -8.91 12.03
N LEU A 122 -17.97 -7.64 11.81
CA LEU A 122 -16.75 -7.03 12.39
C LEU A 122 -16.99 -6.72 13.88
N ASN A 123 -16.94 -7.73 14.71
CA ASN A 123 -17.36 -7.69 16.10
C ASN A 123 -16.30 -8.29 17.03
N ALA A 124 -16.04 -7.60 18.17
CA ALA A 124 -15.04 -8.05 19.16
C ALA A 124 -15.53 -9.21 20.03
N GLU A 125 -16.84 -9.31 20.29
CA GLU A 125 -17.40 -10.40 21.12
C GLU A 125 -17.49 -11.71 20.33
N LYS A 126 -17.75 -11.58 19.00
CA LYS A 126 -17.85 -12.72 18.09
C LYS A 126 -17.18 -12.35 16.76
N PRO A 127 -15.87 -12.48 16.65
CA PRO A 127 -15.14 -12.13 15.44
C PRO A 127 -15.66 -12.88 14.20
N GLY A 128 -15.98 -12.14 13.15
CA GLY A 128 -16.53 -12.71 11.91
C GLY A 128 -15.50 -13.51 11.14
N ALA A 129 -15.92 -14.59 10.50
CA ALA A 129 -15.09 -15.38 9.61
C ALA A 129 -15.11 -14.78 8.19
N ALA A 130 -13.95 -14.58 7.60
CA ALA A 130 -13.84 -14.13 6.22
C ALA A 130 -14.36 -15.22 5.25
N GLN A 131 -15.17 -14.81 4.28
CA GLN A 131 -15.77 -15.69 3.28
C GLN A 131 -15.33 -15.29 1.88
N THR A 132 -15.23 -16.25 0.96
CA THR A 132 -14.90 -16.00 -0.44
C THR A 132 -15.91 -15.03 -1.07
N PHE A 133 -15.38 -13.97 -1.67
CA PHE A 133 -16.15 -13.00 -2.45
C PHE A 133 -15.84 -13.10 -3.93
N ALA A 134 -14.56 -13.20 -4.29
CA ALA A 134 -14.14 -13.35 -5.69
C ALA A 134 -13.08 -14.44 -5.83
N THR A 135 -13.07 -15.11 -6.96
CA THR A 135 -12.13 -16.18 -7.32
C THR A 135 -11.31 -15.81 -8.55
N ASP A 136 -10.31 -16.64 -8.89
CA ASP A 136 -9.46 -16.49 -10.07
C ASP A 136 -8.60 -15.19 -10.07
N THR A 137 -8.22 -14.75 -8.88
CA THR A 137 -7.30 -13.61 -8.65
C THR A 137 -5.89 -14.10 -8.36
N GLU A 138 -5.24 -14.74 -9.33
CA GLU A 138 -3.91 -15.32 -9.15
C GLU A 138 -2.88 -14.27 -8.73
N GLY A 139 -2.18 -14.52 -7.61
CA GLY A 139 -1.20 -13.62 -7.05
C GLY A 139 -1.79 -12.38 -6.40
N ALA A 140 -3.09 -12.43 -6.02
CA ALA A 140 -3.82 -11.30 -5.44
C ALA A 140 -2.99 -10.52 -4.40
N ASN A 141 -2.82 -9.20 -4.65
CA ASN A 141 -2.01 -8.30 -3.84
C ASN A 141 -2.81 -7.02 -3.51
N GLY A 142 -2.63 -5.92 -4.24
CA GLY A 142 -3.36 -4.68 -4.01
C GLY A 142 -4.85 -4.78 -4.39
N ILE A 143 -5.68 -3.96 -3.76
CA ILE A 143 -7.14 -4.02 -3.89
C ILE A 143 -7.76 -2.61 -3.85
N ALA A 144 -8.73 -2.33 -4.72
CA ALA A 144 -9.47 -1.07 -4.73
C ALA A 144 -10.87 -1.24 -5.30
N PHE A 145 -11.78 -0.33 -4.95
CA PHE A 145 -13.12 -0.23 -5.53
C PHE A 145 -13.27 1.00 -6.41
N ASP A 146 -14.05 0.90 -7.48
CA ASP A 146 -14.58 2.07 -8.17
C ASP A 146 -15.89 2.57 -7.51
N LYS A 147 -16.46 3.67 -8.02
CA LYS A 147 -17.70 4.26 -7.48
C LYS A 147 -18.94 3.40 -7.73
N GLN A 148 -18.89 2.48 -8.67
CA GLN A 148 -19.97 1.53 -8.99
C GLN A 148 -19.91 0.27 -8.14
N GLY A 149 -18.88 0.15 -7.28
CA GLY A 149 -18.66 -1.02 -6.43
C GLY A 149 -17.97 -2.18 -7.15
N ASN A 150 -17.44 -1.97 -8.35
CA ASN A 150 -16.60 -2.99 -8.96
C ASN A 150 -15.26 -3.07 -8.24
N LEU A 151 -14.79 -4.27 -8.04
CA LEU A 151 -13.55 -4.58 -7.35
C LEU A 151 -12.40 -4.79 -8.35
N TYR A 152 -11.25 -4.20 -8.03
CA TYR A 152 -10.01 -4.35 -8.81
C TYR A 152 -8.92 -4.92 -7.91
N VAL A 153 -8.16 -5.88 -8.45
CA VAL A 153 -7.12 -6.62 -7.70
C VAL A 153 -5.88 -6.76 -8.57
N THR A 154 -4.73 -6.40 -8.05
CA THR A 154 -3.46 -6.68 -8.74
C THR A 154 -3.01 -8.12 -8.52
N GLY A 155 -2.44 -8.72 -9.55
CA GLY A 155 -1.89 -10.06 -9.52
C GLY A 155 -0.40 -10.12 -9.18
N GLY A 156 0.14 -9.07 -8.57
CA GLY A 156 1.54 -9.04 -8.14
C GLY A 156 2.51 -9.32 -9.28
N ARG A 157 3.14 -10.48 -9.24
CA ARG A 157 4.20 -10.89 -10.20
C ARG A 157 3.72 -11.10 -11.63
N ASN A 158 2.43 -11.46 -11.84
CA ASN A 158 1.90 -11.67 -13.19
C ASN A 158 1.52 -10.38 -13.91
N GLY A 159 1.56 -9.23 -13.21
CA GLY A 159 1.27 -7.91 -13.75
C GLY A 159 -0.18 -7.68 -14.16
N LYS A 160 -1.05 -8.65 -13.98
CA LYS A 160 -2.48 -8.51 -14.30
C LYS A 160 -3.17 -7.62 -13.28
N ILE A 161 -4.19 -6.93 -13.73
CA ILE A 161 -5.21 -6.34 -12.89
C ILE A 161 -6.49 -7.09 -13.20
N TYR A 162 -7.05 -7.72 -12.18
CA TYR A 162 -8.33 -8.42 -12.27
C TYR A 162 -9.46 -7.50 -11.90
N ARG A 163 -10.67 -7.77 -12.42
CA ARG A 163 -11.89 -7.05 -12.09
C ARG A 163 -13.04 -8.02 -11.87
N THR A 164 -13.89 -7.73 -10.88
CA THR A 164 -15.20 -8.37 -10.70
C THR A 164 -16.25 -7.32 -10.36
N GLY A 165 -17.52 -7.65 -10.58
CA GLY A 165 -18.65 -6.78 -10.26
C GLY A 165 -18.92 -6.68 -8.75
N PRO A 166 -19.91 -5.86 -8.33
CA PRO A 166 -20.25 -5.61 -6.94
C PRO A 166 -20.78 -6.84 -6.20
N GLU A 167 -21.23 -7.86 -6.92
CA GLU A 167 -21.71 -9.12 -6.31
C GLU A 167 -20.58 -10.16 -6.16
N GLY A 168 -19.38 -9.88 -6.66
CA GLY A 168 -18.26 -10.81 -6.60
C GLY A 168 -18.30 -11.89 -7.68
N GLY A 169 -17.83 -13.10 -7.36
CA GLY A 169 -17.76 -14.22 -8.26
C GLY A 169 -16.42 -14.33 -8.98
N LYS A 170 -16.40 -14.91 -10.20
CA LYS A 170 -15.18 -15.07 -10.97
C LYS A 170 -14.65 -13.72 -11.46
N ALA A 171 -13.40 -13.44 -11.12
CA ALA A 171 -12.72 -12.24 -11.58
C ALA A 171 -12.11 -12.46 -12.99
N GLU A 172 -12.12 -11.42 -13.81
CA GLU A 172 -11.59 -11.43 -15.16
C GLU A 172 -10.37 -10.50 -15.26
N GLY A 173 -9.46 -10.81 -16.20
CA GLY A 173 -8.36 -9.91 -16.52
C GLY A 173 -8.88 -8.61 -17.12
N TRP A 174 -8.59 -7.47 -16.47
CA TRP A 174 -9.04 -6.14 -16.88
C TRP A 174 -7.94 -5.32 -17.56
N ALA A 175 -6.72 -5.36 -17.01
CA ALA A 175 -5.56 -4.68 -17.57
C ALA A 175 -4.29 -5.51 -17.35
N GLN A 176 -3.20 -5.12 -18.05
CA GLN A 176 -1.89 -5.76 -17.92
C GLN A 176 -0.83 -4.67 -17.80
N ILE A 177 -0.11 -4.66 -16.69
CA ILE A 177 1.13 -3.89 -16.54
C ILE A 177 2.27 -4.67 -17.19
N GLU A 178 3.15 -3.96 -17.86
CA GLU A 178 4.29 -4.55 -18.56
C GLU A 178 5.18 -5.36 -17.61
N LEU A 179 5.41 -6.63 -17.99
CA LEU A 179 6.26 -7.52 -17.23
C LEU A 179 7.74 -7.17 -17.43
N HIS A 180 8.50 -7.34 -16.38
CA HIS A 180 9.96 -7.34 -16.48
C HIS A 180 10.59 -8.22 -15.39
N THR A 181 11.84 -8.54 -15.59
CA THR A 181 12.66 -9.31 -14.68
C THR A 181 13.73 -8.42 -14.06
N ARG A 182 14.18 -8.80 -12.88
CA ARG A 182 15.39 -8.24 -12.25
C ARG A 182 16.47 -9.30 -12.13
N THR A 183 17.72 -8.90 -12.27
CA THR A 183 18.87 -9.77 -11.99
C THR A 183 19.22 -9.63 -10.51
N LEU A 184 19.31 -10.75 -9.82
CA LEU A 184 19.73 -10.83 -8.42
C LEU A 184 21.25 -10.75 -8.31
N ALA A 185 21.77 -10.54 -7.10
CA ALA A 185 23.22 -10.44 -6.85
C ALA A 185 23.98 -11.75 -7.20
N ASP A 186 23.30 -12.89 -7.18
CA ASP A 186 23.85 -14.20 -7.59
C ASP A 186 23.78 -14.44 -9.12
N GLY A 187 23.38 -13.42 -9.89
CA GLY A 187 23.26 -13.48 -11.35
C GLY A 187 21.97 -14.14 -11.86
N LYS A 188 21.12 -14.69 -10.99
CA LYS A 188 19.85 -15.27 -11.40
C LYS A 188 18.82 -14.20 -11.76
N THR A 189 17.99 -14.52 -12.73
CA THR A 189 16.87 -13.67 -13.12
C THR A 189 15.63 -14.05 -12.33
N GLN A 190 14.96 -13.07 -11.75
CA GLN A 190 13.69 -13.24 -11.04
C GLN A 190 12.61 -12.39 -11.69
N GLN A 191 11.40 -12.96 -11.82
CA GLN A 191 10.21 -12.17 -12.16
C GLN A 191 9.95 -11.14 -11.06
N ALA A 192 9.93 -9.90 -11.46
CA ALA A 192 9.67 -8.79 -10.57
C ALA A 192 8.18 -8.63 -10.25
N ILE A 193 7.80 -7.68 -9.39
CA ILE A 193 6.41 -7.36 -9.07
C ILE A 193 6.03 -6.06 -9.79
N PRO A 194 5.45 -6.13 -11.01
CA PRO A 194 5.08 -4.95 -11.77
C PRO A 194 3.74 -4.33 -11.35
N ALA A 195 2.92 -5.05 -10.58
CA ALA A 195 1.62 -4.58 -10.12
C ALA A 195 1.41 -4.96 -8.65
N ASN A 196 1.78 -4.04 -7.74
CA ASN A 196 1.65 -4.19 -6.29
C ASN A 196 0.42 -3.42 -5.78
N GLY A 197 0.58 -2.41 -4.95
CA GLY A 197 -0.51 -1.61 -4.42
C GLY A 197 -1.24 -0.81 -5.50
N ILE A 198 -2.54 -0.57 -5.29
CA ILE A 198 -3.38 0.21 -6.21
C ILE A 198 -4.30 1.17 -5.47
N VAL A 199 -4.60 2.29 -6.11
CA VAL A 199 -5.59 3.26 -5.64
C VAL A 199 -6.24 4.00 -6.80
N PHE A 200 -7.54 4.25 -6.71
CA PHE A 200 -8.22 5.16 -7.64
C PHE A 200 -8.01 6.62 -7.25
N ASN A 201 -8.00 7.51 -8.25
CA ASN A 201 -8.18 8.94 -7.98
C ASN A 201 -9.59 9.19 -7.41
N ALA A 202 -9.81 10.37 -6.82
CA ALA A 202 -11.08 10.74 -6.16
C ALA A 202 -12.32 10.65 -7.10
N GLN A 203 -12.12 10.82 -8.41
CA GLN A 203 -13.16 10.68 -9.43
C GLN A 203 -13.44 9.23 -9.80
N ALA A 204 -12.56 8.29 -9.43
CA ALA A 204 -12.53 6.88 -9.84
C ALA A 204 -12.49 6.70 -11.38
N THR A 205 -11.77 7.59 -12.06
CA THR A 205 -11.57 7.55 -13.52
C THR A 205 -10.20 7.01 -13.91
N THR A 206 -9.28 6.89 -12.97
CA THR A 206 -7.91 6.42 -13.22
C THR A 206 -7.44 5.60 -12.02
N LEU A 207 -7.01 4.39 -12.29
CA LEU A 207 -6.34 3.52 -11.31
C LEU A 207 -4.84 3.78 -11.37
N TYR A 208 -4.23 4.05 -10.22
CA TYR A 208 -2.79 4.18 -10.05
C TYR A 208 -2.22 2.87 -9.52
N VAL A 209 -1.15 2.40 -10.13
CA VAL A 209 -0.55 1.09 -9.82
C VAL A 209 0.91 1.30 -9.48
N ALA A 210 1.33 0.81 -8.32
CA ALA A 210 2.72 0.79 -7.90
C ALA A 210 3.44 -0.41 -8.55
N ASP A 211 4.59 -0.11 -9.19
CA ASP A 211 5.50 -1.09 -9.78
C ASP A 211 6.75 -1.16 -8.90
N THR A 212 6.76 -2.13 -7.99
CA THR A 212 7.84 -2.36 -7.03
C THR A 212 9.17 -2.56 -7.72
N ALA A 213 9.14 -3.26 -8.82
CA ALA A 213 10.34 -3.71 -9.50
C ALA A 213 11.04 -2.60 -10.29
N ARG A 214 10.29 -1.66 -10.84
CA ARG A 214 10.84 -0.51 -11.58
C ARG A 214 11.02 0.72 -10.70
N GLY A 215 10.45 0.75 -9.50
CA GLY A 215 10.32 1.98 -8.72
C GLY A 215 9.50 3.01 -9.49
N ALA A 216 8.27 2.62 -9.86
CA ALA A 216 7.46 3.41 -10.78
C ALA A 216 5.97 3.41 -10.39
N ILE A 217 5.24 4.38 -10.95
CA ILE A 217 3.79 4.47 -10.86
C ILE A 217 3.20 4.46 -12.28
N TRP A 218 2.23 3.59 -12.49
CA TRP A 218 1.44 3.54 -13.72
C TRP A 218 0.06 4.14 -13.50
N LYS A 219 -0.51 4.72 -14.57
CA LYS A 219 -1.90 5.16 -14.67
C LYS A 219 -2.64 4.24 -15.63
N VAL A 220 -3.77 3.69 -15.19
CA VAL A 220 -4.67 2.90 -16.03
C VAL A 220 -6.01 3.62 -16.08
N PRO A 221 -6.36 4.27 -17.19
CA PRO A 221 -7.65 4.94 -17.32
C PRO A 221 -8.80 3.93 -17.25
N LEU A 222 -9.88 4.31 -16.56
CA LEU A 222 -11.15 3.59 -16.56
C LEU A 222 -12.10 4.26 -17.55
N GLY A 223 -12.42 3.57 -18.63
CA GLY A 223 -13.39 4.03 -19.63
C GLY A 223 -14.82 4.07 -19.09
N SER A 224 -15.66 4.92 -19.67
CA SER A 224 -17.08 4.99 -19.31
C SER A 224 -17.86 3.70 -19.59
N ASP A 225 -17.32 2.84 -20.44
CA ASP A 225 -17.81 1.49 -20.71
C ASP A 225 -17.26 0.42 -19.75
N GLY A 226 -16.51 0.83 -18.74
CA GLY A 226 -15.89 -0.03 -17.72
C GLY A 226 -14.62 -0.74 -18.20
N LYS A 227 -14.15 -0.50 -19.42
CA LYS A 227 -12.92 -1.10 -19.94
C LYS A 227 -11.68 -0.33 -19.50
N ALA A 228 -10.56 -1.02 -19.46
CA ALA A 228 -9.25 -0.41 -19.24
C ALA A 228 -8.80 0.37 -20.47
N GLY A 229 -8.35 1.61 -20.25
CA GLY A 229 -7.49 2.28 -21.20
C GLY A 229 -6.07 1.68 -21.18
N LYS A 230 -5.24 2.08 -22.14
CA LYS A 230 -3.83 1.64 -22.16
C LYS A 230 -3.11 2.14 -20.90
N PRO A 231 -2.41 1.26 -20.17
CA PRO A 231 -1.54 1.69 -19.08
C PRO A 231 -0.46 2.66 -19.56
N VAL A 232 -0.26 3.74 -18.81
CA VAL A 232 0.73 4.79 -19.11
C VAL A 232 1.63 4.95 -17.91
N LEU A 233 2.94 4.93 -18.12
CA LEU A 233 3.93 5.24 -17.09
C LEU A 233 3.77 6.70 -16.67
N MET A 234 3.42 6.95 -15.41
CA MET A 234 3.33 8.30 -14.85
C MET A 234 4.69 8.83 -14.47
N THR A 235 5.44 8.04 -13.72
CA THR A 235 6.77 8.39 -13.24
C THR A 235 7.57 7.14 -12.90
N GLN A 236 8.88 7.24 -13.03
CA GLN A 236 9.85 6.28 -12.53
C GLN A 236 10.97 7.06 -11.83
N SER A 237 11.34 6.65 -10.62
CA SER A 237 12.31 7.38 -9.81
C SER A 237 13.07 6.43 -8.90
N PRO A 238 14.37 6.65 -8.66
CA PRO A 238 15.11 5.94 -7.61
C PRO A 238 14.50 6.13 -6.22
N LEU A 239 13.76 7.22 -5.99
CA LEU A 239 13.04 7.44 -4.73
C LEU A 239 11.88 6.46 -4.52
N LEU A 240 11.36 5.86 -5.58
CA LEU A 240 10.29 4.87 -5.56
C LEU A 240 10.81 3.42 -5.56
N GLU A 241 12.09 3.19 -5.30
CA GLU A 241 12.60 1.81 -5.21
C GLU A 241 11.85 1.03 -4.14
N GLY A 242 11.22 -0.08 -4.56
CA GLY A 242 10.32 -0.83 -3.70
C GLY A 242 8.91 -0.23 -3.58
N ALA A 243 8.43 0.54 -4.58
CA ALA A 243 7.08 1.11 -4.57
C ALA A 243 6.01 0.05 -4.27
N ASP A 244 5.20 0.31 -3.24
CA ASP A 244 4.20 -0.62 -2.71
C ASP A 244 2.84 0.08 -2.54
N GLY A 245 2.18 0.02 -1.40
CA GLY A 245 0.84 0.55 -1.20
C GLY A 245 0.75 2.08 -1.28
N PRO A 246 0.04 2.63 -2.30
CA PRO A 246 -0.14 4.06 -2.48
C PRO A 246 -1.46 4.57 -1.87
N ALA A 247 -1.46 5.84 -1.45
CA ALA A 247 -2.68 6.58 -1.09
C ALA A 247 -2.58 8.04 -1.52
N PHE A 248 -3.71 8.66 -1.86
CA PHE A 248 -3.75 10.10 -2.09
C PHE A 248 -3.84 10.88 -0.78
N ASP A 249 -3.01 11.90 -0.64
CA ASP A 249 -3.15 12.88 0.43
C ASP A 249 -4.35 13.84 0.13
N PRO A 250 -4.82 14.62 1.11
CA PRO A 250 -5.91 15.58 0.90
C PRO A 250 -5.59 16.69 -0.12
N LYS A 251 -4.32 16.89 -0.46
CA LYS A 251 -3.86 17.87 -1.46
C LYS A 251 -3.79 17.29 -2.87
N GLY A 252 -4.05 15.97 -3.03
CA GLY A 252 -4.05 15.26 -4.31
C GLY A 252 -2.68 14.75 -4.76
N ASN A 253 -1.66 14.76 -3.89
CA ASN A 253 -0.41 14.06 -4.15
C ASN A 253 -0.56 12.57 -3.80
N LEU A 254 0.13 11.72 -4.53
CA LEU A 254 0.16 10.29 -4.25
C LEU A 254 1.33 9.99 -3.30
N TRP A 255 1.03 9.52 -2.08
CA TRP A 255 2.04 9.01 -1.17
C TRP A 255 2.22 7.52 -1.39
N VAL A 256 3.46 7.07 -1.43
CA VAL A 256 3.84 5.69 -1.77
C VAL A 256 4.82 5.17 -0.73
N ALA A 257 4.54 4.00 -0.18
CA ALA A 257 5.51 3.27 0.59
C ALA A 257 6.63 2.77 -0.34
N ALA A 258 7.87 3.14 -0.07
CA ALA A 258 9.07 2.71 -0.80
C ALA A 258 9.87 1.75 0.09
N ASN A 259 9.43 0.48 0.09
CA ASN A 259 9.84 -0.51 1.08
C ASN A 259 11.34 -0.80 1.08
N GLU A 260 11.97 -0.88 -0.09
CA GLU A 260 13.41 -1.14 -0.23
C GLU A 260 14.29 0.01 0.29
N ARG A 261 13.69 1.16 0.64
CA ARG A 261 14.38 2.36 1.11
C ARG A 261 14.03 2.77 2.53
N ASN A 262 13.13 2.06 3.22
CA ASN A 262 12.53 2.48 4.47
C ASN A 262 12.02 3.93 4.37
N ALA A 263 11.21 4.20 3.35
CA ALA A 263 10.76 5.54 3.04
C ALA A 263 9.28 5.63 2.67
N VAL A 264 8.72 6.81 2.88
CA VAL A 264 7.45 7.24 2.29
C VAL A 264 7.74 8.39 1.35
N VAL A 265 7.29 8.29 0.11
CA VAL A 265 7.57 9.21 -0.98
C VAL A 265 6.29 9.86 -1.46
N SER A 266 6.29 11.17 -1.62
CA SER A 266 5.21 11.90 -2.31
C SER A 266 5.50 11.99 -3.79
N VAL A 267 4.46 11.76 -4.60
CA VAL A 267 4.46 11.94 -6.06
C VAL A 267 3.40 12.97 -6.41
N THR A 268 3.83 14.10 -6.98
CA THR A 268 2.91 15.16 -7.40
C THR A 268 2.13 14.75 -8.66
N PRO A 269 1.01 15.42 -9.01
CA PRO A 269 0.23 15.11 -10.21
C PRO A 269 1.04 15.15 -11.52
N ASP A 270 2.12 15.97 -11.57
CA ASP A 270 3.06 16.07 -12.69
C ASP A 270 4.22 15.05 -12.62
N GLY A 271 4.19 14.13 -11.63
CA GLY A 271 5.11 13.00 -11.54
C GLY A 271 6.43 13.30 -10.82
N LYS A 272 6.60 14.47 -10.19
CA LYS A 272 7.79 14.76 -9.36
C LYS A 272 7.73 13.98 -8.06
N THR A 273 8.87 13.47 -7.63
CA THR A 273 9.00 12.65 -6.42
C THR A 273 9.80 13.37 -5.34
N GLN A 274 9.41 13.21 -4.08
CA GLN A 274 10.09 13.76 -2.92
C GLN A 274 9.93 12.82 -1.72
N ASP A 275 11.01 12.57 -0.98
CA ASP A 275 10.92 11.88 0.31
C ASP A 275 10.11 12.73 1.30
N ILE A 276 9.09 12.13 1.90
CA ILE A 276 8.36 12.70 3.05
C ILE A 276 9.06 12.30 4.33
N GLN A 277 9.37 11.01 4.45
CA GLN A 277 10.14 10.43 5.54
C GLN A 277 11.02 9.33 4.98
N LYS A 278 12.24 9.25 5.46
CA LYS A 278 13.19 8.17 5.20
C LYS A 278 14.07 7.96 6.43
N ASN A 279 14.42 6.73 6.70
CA ASN A 279 15.41 6.38 7.74
C ASN A 279 16.26 5.18 7.32
N GLY A 280 17.30 4.89 8.12
CA GLY A 280 18.05 3.63 8.02
C GLY A 280 17.34 2.50 8.76
N SER A 281 18.04 1.38 8.96
CA SER A 281 17.52 0.15 9.56
C SER A 281 16.99 0.29 10.99
N GLN A 282 17.33 1.34 11.69
CA GLN A 282 16.96 1.57 13.11
C GLN A 282 15.91 2.70 13.26
N GLY A 283 15.19 2.98 12.22
CA GLY A 283 14.19 4.03 12.24
C GLY A 283 12.78 3.50 12.41
N PRO A 284 11.78 4.39 12.47
CA PRO A 284 10.40 3.96 12.61
C PRO A 284 9.82 3.31 11.35
N LEU A 285 10.40 3.52 10.17
CA LEU A 285 9.97 2.85 8.95
C LEU A 285 10.85 1.61 8.71
N GLU A 286 10.24 0.45 8.71
CA GLU A 286 10.88 -0.86 8.56
C GLU A 286 10.17 -1.67 7.50
N PHE A 287 10.66 -1.59 6.27
CA PHE A 287 10.01 -2.16 5.10
C PHE A 287 8.54 -1.77 5.00
N PRO A 288 8.23 -0.44 4.89
CA PRO A 288 6.85 0.04 4.84
C PRO A 288 6.15 -0.46 3.58
N THR A 289 4.89 -0.90 3.71
CA THR A 289 4.16 -1.58 2.62
C THR A 289 2.85 -0.92 2.23
N SER A 290 2.23 -0.13 3.10
CA SER A 290 0.97 0.54 2.77
C SER A 290 0.86 1.89 3.46
N VAL A 291 0.23 2.84 2.78
CA VAL A 291 -0.11 4.16 3.31
C VAL A 291 -1.63 4.33 3.27
N ILE A 292 -2.20 4.92 4.32
CA ILE A 292 -3.58 5.42 4.33
C ILE A 292 -3.63 6.81 4.96
N PHE A 293 -4.70 7.55 4.72
CA PHE A 293 -4.96 8.85 5.34
C PHE A 293 -6.24 8.84 6.18
N ILE A 294 -6.18 9.46 7.36
CA ILE A 294 -7.34 9.83 8.17
C ILE A 294 -7.22 11.33 8.43
N GLY A 295 -8.02 12.13 7.74
CA GLY A 295 -7.80 13.57 7.66
C GLY A 295 -6.44 13.89 7.04
N ASP A 296 -5.66 14.74 7.68
CA ASP A 296 -4.31 15.12 7.22
C ASP A 296 -3.19 14.19 7.74
N THR A 297 -3.52 13.23 8.58
CA THR A 297 -2.57 12.28 9.17
C THR A 297 -2.43 11.05 8.30
N ALA A 298 -1.19 10.70 7.93
CA ALA A 298 -0.88 9.44 7.28
C ALA A 298 -0.57 8.34 8.30
N TYR A 299 -1.00 7.13 7.98
CA TYR A 299 -0.64 5.91 8.70
C TYR A 299 0.00 4.94 7.74
N VAL A 300 1.07 4.29 8.18
CA VAL A 300 1.93 3.43 7.36
C VAL A 300 2.09 2.08 8.06
N SER A 301 1.84 0.98 7.34
CA SER A 301 2.16 -0.36 7.85
C SER A 301 3.61 -0.69 7.57
N ASN A 302 4.30 -1.28 8.55
CA ASN A 302 5.59 -1.93 8.39
C ASN A 302 5.39 -3.45 8.32
N PHE A 303 5.98 -4.06 7.30
CA PHE A 303 6.01 -5.51 7.14
C PHE A 303 7.16 -6.16 7.92
N ASP A 304 8.21 -5.39 8.13
CA ASP A 304 9.43 -5.82 8.81
C ASP A 304 10.06 -7.07 8.17
N THR A 305 10.37 -7.00 6.90
CA THR A 305 11.11 -8.09 6.25
C THR A 305 12.61 -7.90 6.47
N PRO A 306 13.32 -8.89 7.04
CA PRO A 306 14.78 -8.85 7.11
C PRO A 306 15.40 -8.77 5.72
N ARG A 307 15.91 -7.60 5.34
CA ARG A 307 16.51 -7.33 4.03
C ARG A 307 17.55 -6.23 4.11
N ARG A 308 18.58 -6.32 3.26
CA ARG A 308 19.61 -5.28 3.09
C ARG A 308 20.21 -4.82 4.44
N ASP A 309 20.02 -3.54 4.76
CA ASP A 309 20.54 -2.90 5.96
C ASP A 309 19.76 -3.25 7.25
N ASN A 310 18.58 -3.87 7.13
CA ASN A 310 17.83 -4.41 8.26
C ASN A 310 18.35 -5.80 8.70
N LEU A 311 19.39 -6.35 8.08
CA LEU A 311 19.96 -7.65 8.42
C LEU A 311 21.12 -7.54 9.38
N ALA A 312 21.11 -8.39 10.42
CA ALA A 312 22.29 -8.66 11.24
C ALA A 312 23.41 -9.38 10.45
N ALA A 313 24.57 -9.51 11.06
CA ALA A 313 25.72 -10.17 10.43
C ALA A 313 25.47 -11.66 10.08
N ASP A 314 24.47 -12.28 10.68
CA ASP A 314 24.06 -13.66 10.37
C ASP A 314 23.25 -13.77 9.06
N GLY A 315 22.88 -12.63 8.45
CA GLY A 315 22.12 -12.54 7.21
C GLY A 315 20.68 -13.05 7.32
N LYS A 316 20.11 -13.17 8.52
CA LYS A 316 18.78 -13.73 8.78
C LYS A 316 17.96 -12.94 9.78
N THR A 317 18.59 -12.40 10.82
CA THR A 317 17.92 -11.71 11.91
C THR A 317 17.72 -10.24 11.53
N SER A 318 16.52 -9.70 11.77
CA SER A 318 16.27 -8.27 11.67
C SER A 318 17.09 -7.49 12.71
N LEU A 319 17.65 -6.35 12.33
CA LEU A 319 18.49 -5.52 13.21
C LEU A 319 17.70 -4.58 14.10
N ASP A 320 16.44 -4.39 13.78
CA ASP A 320 15.60 -3.50 14.54
C ASP A 320 14.83 -4.21 15.64
N GLY A 321 14.07 -3.48 16.39
CA GLY A 321 13.30 -4.02 17.48
C GLY A 321 11.82 -3.62 17.45
N ILE A 322 11.36 -2.98 16.36
CA ILE A 322 9.97 -2.53 16.28
C ILE A 322 9.08 -3.62 15.69
N GLY A 323 9.59 -4.40 14.73
CA GLY A 323 8.83 -5.45 14.06
C GLY A 323 7.66 -4.93 13.25
N ALA A 324 6.66 -5.79 13.01
CA ALA A 324 5.43 -5.39 12.35
C ALA A 324 4.71 -4.32 13.18
N SER A 325 4.43 -3.17 12.56
CA SER A 325 3.94 -2.00 13.27
C SER A 325 3.09 -1.08 12.39
N ILE A 326 2.42 -0.11 13.00
CA ILE A 326 1.80 1.01 12.31
C ILE A 326 2.49 2.29 12.74
N ILE A 327 2.95 3.05 11.77
CA ILE A 327 3.59 4.34 11.96
C ILE A 327 2.60 5.45 11.67
N LYS A 328 2.62 6.49 12.48
CA LYS A 328 1.85 7.72 12.31
C LYS A 328 2.78 8.82 11.81
N ILE A 329 2.39 9.51 10.73
CA ILE A 329 3.08 10.66 10.16
C ILE A 329 2.13 11.86 10.15
N GLU A 330 2.46 12.88 10.90
CA GLU A 330 1.70 14.13 11.02
C GLU A 330 2.45 15.27 10.33
N PRO A 331 1.75 16.16 9.58
CA PRO A 331 2.35 17.33 8.93
C PRO A 331 2.91 18.33 9.94
#